data_128737d0c197180991b441fad7e11039
#
_entry.id   128737d0c197180991b441fad7e11039
#
_cell.length_a   1.000
_cell.length_b   1.000
_cell.length_c   1.000
_cell.angle_alpha   90.00
_cell.angle_beta   90.00
_cell.angle_gamma   90.00
#
_symmetry.space_group_name_H-M   'P 1'
#
loop_
_entity.id
_entity.type
_entity.pdbx_description
1 polymer ?
#
loop_
_entity_poly.entity_id
_entity_poly.type
_entity_poly.pdbx_seq_one_letter_code
_entity_poly.pdbx_strand_id
1 'polypeptide(L)'
;MSNPRWEAADDRRLESLRSSTSVKQLAALFGRGEGAIRARLKHLDDPEHSAYQRLRGVAPVQAPKRSFAEFAPPPVAETAAGGSTRVVPWSSVITSSAATAGIPLPVVDESSLLPSQLEAVNATTSGRNIFLTGPAGTGKSFVTRVIIQKAQRCFPADGAVAITASTGIAAQHIGGQTIHSFAGVGLARNNKETLYEKLSDAARIRWTRVRLLVLDEVSMIDSSLMDKLEFIARQVKDTSKPWGGVQLVFVGDFFQLPPVGLGKFGQKFAFQSLAWAAAGVQKQVLREIVRQSTDTRFANLLNEIRVGKCSASTLSTLASCHESVKRMPRDGIEPTRIHCKNAEVDEENIQMLDQLPGAEVVVAAHDTWLVDPGPDSDGRRFAERAMEVKAVTLLRLKVDAQVMLCKNIPERGLSNGSRGVVTGFSGESPVVRFDNGAVLVLERNESFAGNRDGCFKRLQYPLKLAWAVTVHKSQGMTLSRASIQIGDAFEVGQVYVALSRVSSLDGLFLVGGMLHPSVVKAHKDVVDYYSTAY
;
A
#
# COMPACT_ATOMS: atom_id res chain seq x y z
N MET A 1 -31.03 23.86 3.86
CA MET A 1 -31.60 24.19 5.20
C MET A 1 -30.72 23.51 6.23
N SER A 2 -30.07 24.30 7.11
CA SER A 2 -29.19 23.78 8.17
C SER A 2 -30.05 23.01 9.19
N ASN A 3 -29.69 21.76 9.47
CA ASN A 3 -30.32 20.97 10.53
C ASN A 3 -30.16 21.73 11.88
N PRO A 4 -31.24 22.06 12.60
CA PRO A 4 -31.13 22.76 13.88
C PRO A 4 -30.32 21.93 14.88
N ARG A 5 -29.53 22.59 15.74
CA ARG A 5 -28.74 21.91 16.79
C ARG A 5 -29.66 21.20 17.79
N TRP A 6 -29.20 20.09 18.36
CA TRP A 6 -29.88 19.41 19.46
C TRP A 6 -29.70 20.20 20.76
N GLU A 7 -30.80 20.49 21.44
CA GLU A 7 -30.80 21.17 22.74
C GLU A 7 -30.99 20.18 23.89
N ALA A 8 -30.65 20.57 25.11
CA ALA A 8 -30.81 19.74 26.29
C ALA A 8 -32.28 19.34 26.58
N ALA A 9 -33.24 20.16 26.13
CA ALA A 9 -34.67 19.84 26.20
C ALA A 9 -35.05 18.73 25.23
N ASP A 10 -34.48 18.75 24.02
CA ASP A 10 -34.68 17.70 23.00
C ASP A 10 -34.11 16.35 23.49
N ASP A 11 -32.94 16.38 24.10
CA ASP A 11 -32.27 15.19 24.64
C ASP A 11 -33.14 14.51 25.73
N ARG A 12 -33.64 15.29 26.68
CA ARG A 12 -34.53 14.79 27.74
C ARG A 12 -35.85 14.23 27.19
N ARG A 13 -36.44 14.90 26.20
CA ARG A 13 -37.67 14.46 25.55
C ARG A 13 -37.45 13.19 24.72
N LEU A 14 -36.33 13.11 24.00
CA LEU A 14 -35.97 11.92 23.23
C LEU A 14 -35.72 10.72 24.14
N GLU A 15 -35.02 10.91 25.25
CA GLU A 15 -34.79 9.90 26.27
C GLU A 15 -36.07 9.35 26.90
N SER A 16 -37.03 10.24 27.23
CA SER A 16 -38.30 9.83 27.83
C SER A 16 -39.22 9.04 26.89
N LEU A 17 -39.06 9.22 25.58
CA LEU A 17 -39.92 8.59 24.57
C LEU A 17 -39.29 7.34 23.90
N ARG A 18 -38.00 7.11 24.08
CA ARG A 18 -37.29 6.08 23.31
C ARG A 18 -37.74 4.63 23.57
N SER A 19 -38.28 4.33 24.75
CA SER A 19 -38.77 3.01 25.12
C SER A 19 -40.21 2.71 24.65
N SER A 20 -40.97 3.75 24.34
CA SER A 20 -42.40 3.64 24.00
C SER A 20 -42.75 4.04 22.57
N THR A 21 -41.79 4.58 21.83
CA THR A 21 -42.05 5.20 20.51
C THR A 21 -41.05 4.72 19.47
N SER A 22 -41.53 4.31 18.30
CA SER A 22 -40.64 3.83 17.21
C SER A 22 -39.77 4.98 16.63
N VAL A 23 -38.61 4.64 16.08
CA VAL A 23 -37.69 5.63 15.48
C VAL A 23 -38.38 6.46 14.40
N LYS A 24 -39.27 5.86 13.62
CA LYS A 24 -40.07 6.57 12.60
C LYS A 24 -41.01 7.60 13.19
N GLN A 25 -41.65 7.28 14.29
CA GLN A 25 -42.55 8.21 15.01
C GLN A 25 -41.75 9.33 15.70
N LEU A 26 -40.57 8.99 16.28
CA LEU A 26 -39.64 9.97 16.84
C LEU A 26 -39.16 10.94 15.76
N ALA A 27 -38.84 10.45 14.56
CA ALA A 27 -38.42 11.25 13.43
C ALA A 27 -39.49 12.31 13.05
N ALA A 28 -40.74 11.89 12.99
CA ALA A 28 -41.88 12.79 12.73
C ALA A 28 -42.07 13.79 13.86
N LEU A 29 -41.98 13.36 15.11
CA LEU A 29 -42.22 14.19 16.31
C LEU A 29 -41.16 15.29 16.52
N PHE A 30 -39.92 15.02 16.13
CA PHE A 30 -38.80 15.97 16.22
C PHE A 30 -38.53 16.70 14.89
N GLY A 31 -39.30 16.43 13.82
CA GLY A 31 -39.08 17.01 12.50
C GLY A 31 -37.70 16.72 11.91
N ARG A 32 -37.16 15.52 12.19
CA ARG A 32 -35.80 15.11 11.81
C ARG A 32 -35.82 13.78 11.06
N GLY A 33 -34.78 13.51 10.26
CA GLY A 33 -34.67 12.21 9.59
C GLY A 33 -34.38 11.06 10.58
N GLU A 34 -34.84 9.85 10.28
CA GLU A 34 -34.61 8.65 11.11
C GLU A 34 -33.14 8.41 11.45
N GLY A 35 -32.24 8.67 10.49
CA GLY A 35 -30.79 8.55 10.70
C GLY A 35 -30.27 9.52 11.77
N ALA A 36 -30.81 10.75 11.82
CA ALA A 36 -30.45 11.73 12.85
C ALA A 36 -30.95 11.33 14.24
N ILE A 37 -32.14 10.72 14.33
CA ILE A 37 -32.67 10.17 15.58
C ILE A 37 -31.83 9.02 16.09
N ARG A 38 -31.49 8.04 15.24
CA ARG A 38 -30.63 6.89 15.59
C ARG A 38 -29.25 7.33 16.07
N ALA A 39 -28.64 8.27 15.37
CA ALA A 39 -27.35 8.84 15.77
C ALA A 39 -27.43 9.52 17.13
N ARG A 40 -28.52 10.30 17.38
CA ARG A 40 -28.70 10.99 18.65
C ARG A 40 -28.95 10.06 19.81
N LEU A 41 -29.76 9.02 19.64
CA LEU A 41 -29.97 7.97 20.65
C LEU A 41 -28.65 7.30 21.02
N LYS A 42 -27.82 6.97 20.03
CA LYS A 42 -26.47 6.41 20.27
C LYS A 42 -25.60 7.37 21.10
N HIS A 43 -25.67 8.68 20.85
CA HIS A 43 -24.92 9.67 21.62
C HIS A 43 -25.45 9.83 23.06
N LEU A 44 -26.73 9.54 23.32
CA LEU A 44 -27.30 9.54 24.65
C LEU A 44 -26.97 8.26 25.44
N ASP A 45 -26.54 7.19 24.79
CA ASP A 45 -26.04 5.96 25.39
C ASP A 45 -24.53 5.95 25.62
N ASP A 46 -23.79 6.89 25.05
CA ASP A 46 -22.33 6.99 25.13
C ASP A 46 -21.89 7.86 26.33
N PRO A 47 -21.30 7.25 27.40
CA PRO A 47 -20.89 7.98 28.60
C PRO A 47 -19.85 9.09 28.35
N GLU A 48 -19.04 8.96 27.29
CA GLU A 48 -18.02 9.95 26.93
C GLU A 48 -18.60 11.11 26.09
N HIS A 49 -19.78 10.93 25.52
CA HIS A 49 -20.39 11.95 24.68
C HIS A 49 -21.04 13.07 25.49
N SER A 50 -20.82 14.31 25.09
CA SER A 50 -21.35 15.51 25.77
C SER A 50 -22.87 15.53 25.91
N ALA A 51 -23.65 14.85 25.08
CA ALA A 51 -25.08 14.69 25.18
C ALA A 51 -25.48 13.83 26.38
N TYR A 52 -24.81 12.69 26.57
CA TYR A 52 -25.01 11.83 27.75
C TYR A 52 -24.66 12.56 29.03
N GLN A 53 -23.51 13.24 29.07
CA GLN A 53 -23.05 13.99 30.24
C GLN A 53 -24.03 15.10 30.64
N ARG A 54 -24.55 15.85 29.65
CA ARG A 54 -25.60 16.86 29.90
C ARG A 54 -26.91 16.26 30.40
N LEU A 55 -27.30 15.09 29.86
CA LEU A 55 -28.56 14.45 30.26
C LEU A 55 -28.49 13.89 31.68
N ARG A 56 -27.35 13.34 32.08
CA ARG A 56 -27.14 12.68 33.38
C ARG A 56 -26.57 13.62 34.46
N GLY A 57 -26.30 14.89 34.13
CA GLY A 57 -25.72 15.85 35.09
C GLY A 57 -24.29 15.52 35.52
N VAL A 58 -23.56 14.73 34.73
CA VAL A 58 -22.18 14.39 34.98
C VAL A 58 -21.28 15.52 34.49
N ALA A 59 -20.43 16.05 35.36
CA ALA A 59 -19.45 17.06 34.95
C ALA A 59 -18.52 16.49 33.86
N PRO A 60 -18.19 17.29 32.83
CA PRO A 60 -17.28 16.82 31.78
C PRO A 60 -15.95 16.41 32.40
N VAL A 61 -15.52 15.20 32.15
CA VAL A 61 -14.20 14.70 32.51
C VAL A 61 -13.18 15.54 31.71
N GLN A 62 -12.58 16.52 32.34
CA GLN A 62 -11.44 17.22 31.78
C GLN A 62 -10.28 16.23 31.73
N ALA A 63 -9.90 15.80 30.52
CA ALA A 63 -8.64 15.11 30.32
C ALA A 63 -7.52 15.97 30.92
N PRO A 64 -6.62 15.40 31.73
CA PRO A 64 -5.53 16.17 32.33
C PRO A 64 -4.69 16.78 31.20
N LYS A 65 -4.61 18.10 31.19
CA LYS A 65 -3.67 18.86 30.35
C LYS A 65 -2.26 18.58 30.87
N ARG A 66 -1.67 17.45 30.46
CA ARG A 66 -0.24 17.21 30.66
C ARG A 66 0.51 18.18 29.76
N SER A 67 1.36 19.01 30.37
CA SER A 67 2.20 19.95 29.65
C SER A 67 3.22 19.20 28.79
N PHE A 68 3.45 19.71 27.60
CA PHE A 68 4.33 19.12 26.57
C PHE A 68 5.80 19.04 26.98
N ALA A 69 6.18 19.55 28.16
CA ALA A 69 7.55 19.58 28.66
C ALA A 69 8.09 18.22 29.18
N GLU A 70 7.21 17.24 29.45
CA GLU A 70 7.62 15.95 30.04
C GLU A 70 8.11 14.90 29.04
N PHE A 71 7.97 15.13 27.73
CA PHE A 71 8.33 14.15 26.69
C PHE A 71 9.33 14.66 25.65
N ALA A 72 9.95 15.80 25.86
CA ALA A 72 11.02 16.29 24.99
C ALA A 72 12.32 15.52 25.32
N PRO A 73 12.98 14.89 24.32
CA PRO A 73 14.36 14.43 24.52
C PRO A 73 15.26 15.65 24.79
N PRO A 74 16.36 15.49 25.58
CA PRO A 74 17.22 16.61 25.88
C PRO A 74 17.73 17.27 24.60
N PRO A 75 17.82 18.61 24.57
CA PRO A 75 18.25 19.34 23.39
C PRO A 75 19.72 18.98 23.08
N VAL A 76 19.93 18.48 21.87
CA VAL A 76 21.28 18.46 21.29
C VAL A 76 21.63 19.91 20.99
N ALA A 77 22.65 20.42 21.67
CA ALA A 77 23.10 21.78 21.48
C ALA A 77 23.55 22.01 20.04
N GLU A 78 22.76 22.74 19.28
CA GLU A 78 23.15 23.33 18.00
C GLU A 78 23.38 24.82 18.22
N THR A 79 24.63 25.21 18.12
CA THR A 79 25.01 26.65 18.04
C THR A 79 24.74 27.17 16.63
N ALA A 80 23.81 28.08 16.61
CA ALA A 80 23.57 29.31 15.87
C ALA A 80 23.92 29.52 14.39
N ALA A 81 22.97 30.18 13.78
CA ALA A 81 22.97 31.30 12.84
C ALA A 81 23.28 31.03 11.36
N GLY A 82 22.29 31.39 10.55
CA GLY A 82 22.42 31.63 9.10
C GLY A 82 21.54 30.73 8.24
N GLY A 83 20.46 31.29 7.73
CA GLY A 83 19.48 30.61 6.86
C GLY A 83 20.08 30.00 5.59
N SER A 84 20.29 28.71 5.66
CA SER A 84 20.44 27.79 4.53
C SER A 84 20.09 26.40 5.10
N THR A 85 19.17 25.70 4.48
CA THR A 85 18.85 24.31 4.82
C THR A 85 20.09 23.44 4.59
N ARG A 86 20.90 23.31 5.61
CA ARG A 86 22.13 22.51 5.56
C ARG A 86 21.73 21.04 5.53
N VAL A 87 21.82 20.46 4.35
CA VAL A 87 21.69 19.01 4.12
C VAL A 87 22.85 18.33 4.84
N VAL A 88 22.56 17.49 5.83
CA VAL A 88 23.58 16.79 6.63
C VAL A 88 23.81 15.40 6.02
N PRO A 89 25.02 15.11 5.49
CA PRO A 89 25.34 13.78 4.99
C PRO A 89 25.30 12.73 6.11
N TRP A 90 24.88 11.51 5.80
CA TRP A 90 24.82 10.41 6.79
C TRP A 90 26.17 10.06 7.40
N SER A 91 27.27 10.31 6.68
CA SER A 91 28.64 10.10 7.18
C SER A 91 28.97 10.94 8.42
N SER A 92 28.28 12.06 8.66
CA SER A 92 28.47 12.89 9.85
C SER A 92 27.65 12.44 11.07
N VAL A 93 26.82 11.40 10.93
CA VAL A 93 25.90 10.92 11.99
C VAL A 93 26.43 9.64 12.66
N ILE A 94 27.53 9.06 12.17
CA ILE A 94 28.06 7.79 12.70
C ILE A 94 28.73 8.03 14.07
N THR A 95 27.97 7.85 15.13
CA THR A 95 28.49 7.57 16.47
C THR A 95 28.00 6.18 16.90
N SER A 96 28.97 5.33 17.17
CA SER A 96 28.99 3.97 17.72
C SER A 96 27.67 3.39 18.29
N SER A 97 27.34 2.21 17.77
CA SER A 97 26.72 0.99 18.33
C SER A 97 25.51 1.07 19.24
N ALA A 98 24.45 0.41 18.82
CA ALA A 98 23.80 -0.72 19.50
C ALA A 98 22.71 -1.30 18.59
N ALA A 99 22.76 -2.60 18.38
CA ALA A 99 21.81 -3.36 17.60
C ALA A 99 20.44 -3.39 18.31
N THR A 100 19.40 -2.94 17.64
CA THR A 100 18.01 -3.20 18.02
C THR A 100 17.38 -4.12 16.99
N ALA A 101 16.81 -5.22 17.49
CA ALA A 101 16.27 -6.34 16.73
C ALA A 101 15.00 -5.94 15.94
N GLY A 102 15.18 -5.60 14.66
CA GLY A 102 14.17 -5.70 13.64
C GLY A 102 14.41 -6.97 12.84
N ILE A 103 13.38 -7.55 12.23
CA ILE A 103 13.50 -8.72 11.35
C ILE A 103 14.59 -8.38 10.32
N PRO A 104 15.72 -9.12 10.26
CA PRO A 104 16.80 -8.78 9.36
C PRO A 104 16.33 -9.01 7.92
N LEU A 105 16.18 -7.93 7.16
CA LEU A 105 16.09 -8.03 5.72
C LEU A 105 17.41 -8.67 5.21
N PRO A 106 17.37 -9.56 4.20
CA PRO A 106 18.59 -10.16 3.66
C PRO A 106 19.56 -9.04 3.26
N VAL A 107 20.82 -9.19 3.68
CA VAL A 107 21.88 -8.21 3.38
C VAL A 107 22.01 -8.11 1.87
N VAL A 108 21.78 -6.93 1.34
CA VAL A 108 21.90 -6.66 -0.10
C VAL A 108 23.34 -6.30 -0.39
N ASP A 109 23.96 -6.98 -1.34
CA ASP A 109 25.31 -6.69 -1.79
C ASP A 109 25.31 -5.39 -2.63
N GLU A 110 25.96 -4.36 -2.12
CA GLU A 110 26.09 -3.06 -2.78
C GLU A 110 26.94 -3.11 -4.05
N SER A 111 27.81 -4.10 -4.19
CA SER A 111 28.65 -4.27 -5.38
C SER A 111 27.83 -4.60 -6.64
N SER A 112 26.59 -5.04 -6.46
CA SER A 112 25.65 -5.35 -7.55
C SER A 112 24.85 -4.13 -8.05
N LEU A 113 25.05 -2.93 -7.48
CA LEU A 113 24.37 -1.72 -7.91
C LEU A 113 24.83 -1.25 -9.29
N LEU A 114 23.88 -1.00 -10.17
CA LEU A 114 24.13 -0.38 -11.47
C LEU A 114 24.37 1.15 -11.31
N PRO A 115 24.99 1.82 -12.30
CA PRO A 115 25.37 3.22 -12.16
C PRO A 115 24.26 4.16 -11.71
N SER A 116 23.07 4.11 -12.33
CA SER A 116 21.95 4.98 -11.92
C SER A 116 21.40 4.62 -10.54
N GLN A 117 21.50 3.35 -10.14
CA GLN A 117 21.10 2.87 -8.82
C GLN A 117 22.05 3.39 -7.73
N LEU A 118 23.37 3.33 -8.00
CA LEU A 118 24.40 3.86 -7.08
C LEU A 118 24.25 5.37 -6.92
N GLU A 119 23.99 6.11 -7.99
CA GLU A 119 23.73 7.55 -7.96
C GLU A 119 22.56 7.90 -7.02
N ALA A 120 21.45 7.17 -7.10
CA ALA A 120 20.29 7.36 -6.23
C ALA A 120 20.60 7.07 -4.76
N VAL A 121 21.37 6.00 -4.47
CA VAL A 121 21.83 5.70 -3.11
C VAL A 121 22.71 6.83 -2.58
N ASN A 122 23.68 7.30 -3.36
CA ASN A 122 24.60 8.37 -2.96
C ASN A 122 23.86 9.70 -2.74
N ALA A 123 22.89 10.04 -3.58
CA ALA A 123 22.05 11.22 -3.39
C ALA A 123 21.29 11.16 -2.06
N THR A 124 20.74 9.99 -1.70
CA THR A 124 20.03 9.80 -0.43
C THR A 124 20.96 9.87 0.76
N THR A 125 22.10 9.18 0.72
CA THR A 125 23.08 9.16 1.83
C THR A 125 23.77 10.51 2.06
N SER A 126 23.78 11.39 1.05
CA SER A 126 24.20 12.78 1.21
C SER A 126 23.13 13.67 1.89
N GLY A 127 22.01 13.08 2.34
CA GLY A 127 20.93 13.78 3.06
C GLY A 127 19.91 14.49 2.18
N ARG A 128 19.93 14.26 0.87
CA ARG A 128 18.97 14.91 -0.06
C ARG A 128 17.62 14.20 -0.04
N ASN A 129 16.56 14.97 -0.23
CA ASN A 129 15.25 14.43 -0.55
C ASN A 129 15.25 13.97 -2.00
N ILE A 130 14.80 12.76 -2.25
CA ILE A 130 14.79 12.18 -3.61
C ILE A 130 13.42 11.68 -4.03
N PHE A 131 13.17 11.73 -5.34
CA PHE A 131 12.14 10.95 -6.00
C PHE A 131 12.80 9.91 -6.89
N LEU A 132 12.85 8.66 -6.41
CA LEU A 132 13.38 7.50 -7.13
C LEU A 132 12.34 6.98 -8.11
N THR A 133 12.60 7.12 -9.39
CA THR A 133 11.66 6.74 -10.45
C THR A 133 12.37 5.99 -11.59
N GLY A 134 11.60 5.50 -12.53
CA GLY A 134 12.08 4.77 -13.70
C GLY A 134 11.07 3.72 -14.16
N PRO A 135 11.27 3.13 -15.34
CA PRO A 135 10.41 2.07 -15.86
C PRO A 135 10.23 0.88 -14.91
N ALA A 136 9.19 0.09 -15.15
CA ALA A 136 9.05 -1.19 -14.45
C ALA A 136 10.27 -2.08 -14.74
N GLY A 137 10.73 -2.81 -13.70
CA GLY A 137 11.87 -3.72 -13.87
C GLY A 137 13.26 -3.07 -13.75
N THR A 138 13.38 -1.79 -13.42
CA THR A 138 14.69 -1.10 -13.22
C THR A 138 15.29 -1.29 -11.81
N GLY A 139 14.63 -2.07 -10.94
CA GLY A 139 15.17 -2.34 -9.61
C GLY A 139 14.85 -1.30 -8.54
N LYS A 140 13.80 -0.47 -8.70
CA LYS A 140 13.39 0.53 -7.69
C LYS A 140 13.30 -0.08 -6.28
N SER A 141 12.59 -1.19 -6.12
CA SER A 141 12.45 -1.87 -4.82
C SER A 141 13.76 -2.43 -4.28
N PHE A 142 14.70 -2.80 -5.15
CA PHE A 142 16.04 -3.23 -4.76
C PHE A 142 16.82 -2.04 -4.17
N VAL A 143 16.90 -0.92 -4.89
CA VAL A 143 17.54 0.32 -4.44
C VAL A 143 16.90 0.82 -3.15
N THR A 144 15.57 0.77 -3.04
CA THR A 144 14.83 1.14 -1.82
C THR A 144 15.29 0.33 -0.62
N ARG A 145 15.49 -1.00 -0.76
CA ARG A 145 16.00 -1.85 0.33
C ARG A 145 17.42 -1.49 0.72
N VAL A 146 18.31 -1.21 -0.25
CA VAL A 146 19.68 -0.73 0.04
C VAL A 146 19.65 0.58 0.84
N ILE A 147 18.82 1.54 0.42
CA ILE A 147 18.62 2.82 1.13
C ILE A 147 18.13 2.57 2.56
N ILE A 148 17.11 1.72 2.75
CA ILE A 148 16.57 1.37 4.06
C ILE A 148 17.64 0.76 4.96
N GLN A 149 18.44 -0.20 4.48
CA GLN A 149 19.49 -0.84 5.26
C GLN A 149 20.57 0.17 5.68
N LYS A 150 20.99 1.05 4.78
CA LYS A 150 21.94 2.14 5.11
C LYS A 150 21.33 3.11 6.12
N ALA A 151 20.07 3.48 5.94
CA ALA A 151 19.37 4.38 6.85
C ALA A 151 19.25 3.81 8.25
N GLN A 152 18.90 2.54 8.40
CA GLN A 152 18.79 1.87 9.70
C GLN A 152 20.14 1.79 10.43
N ARG A 153 21.25 1.64 9.69
CA ARG A 153 22.61 1.71 10.28
C ARG A 153 22.97 3.12 10.73
N CYS A 154 22.56 4.15 9.96
CA CYS A 154 22.87 5.56 10.27
C CYS A 154 21.93 6.15 11.34
N PHE A 155 20.71 5.66 11.42
CA PHE A 155 19.67 6.10 12.37
C PHE A 155 19.19 4.90 13.21
N PRO A 156 19.99 4.41 14.17
CA PRO A 156 19.69 3.19 14.91
C PRO A 156 18.55 3.34 15.92
N ALA A 157 18.09 4.56 16.20
CA ALA A 157 16.99 4.79 17.13
C ALA A 157 15.68 4.22 16.58
N ASP A 158 14.93 3.53 17.46
CA ASP A 158 13.64 2.93 17.09
C ASP A 158 12.66 4.00 16.57
N GLY A 159 12.10 3.71 15.39
CA GLY A 159 11.17 4.62 14.70
C GLY A 159 11.83 5.79 13.95
N ALA A 160 13.18 5.86 13.90
CA ALA A 160 13.86 6.91 13.15
C ALA A 160 13.74 6.74 11.62
N VAL A 161 13.60 5.53 11.13
CA VAL A 161 13.34 5.22 9.73
C VAL A 161 11.91 4.72 9.57
N ALA A 162 11.07 5.49 8.92
CA ALA A 162 9.71 5.10 8.57
C ALA A 162 9.68 4.47 7.19
N ILE A 163 9.37 3.19 7.13
CA ILE A 163 9.24 2.41 5.89
C ILE A 163 7.76 2.33 5.55
N THR A 164 7.33 3.02 4.49
CA THR A 164 5.91 3.12 4.15
C THR A 164 5.66 2.92 2.66
N ALA A 165 4.42 2.56 2.32
CA ALA A 165 3.95 2.50 0.94
C ALA A 165 2.47 2.93 0.84
N SER A 166 2.00 3.18 -0.38
CA SER A 166 0.60 3.54 -0.64
C SER A 166 -0.37 2.38 -0.35
N THR A 167 0.03 1.14 -0.58
CA THR A 167 -0.79 -0.07 -0.42
C THR A 167 -0.17 -1.06 0.57
N GLY A 168 -1.01 -1.96 1.14
CA GLY A 168 -0.54 -3.00 2.05
C GLY A 168 0.44 -3.97 1.39
N ILE A 169 0.21 -4.34 0.13
CA ILE A 169 1.09 -5.25 -0.63
C ILE A 169 2.46 -4.60 -0.84
N ALA A 170 2.51 -3.36 -1.34
CA ALA A 170 3.75 -2.63 -1.55
C ALA A 170 4.53 -2.44 -0.23
N ALA A 171 3.82 -2.09 0.85
CA ALA A 171 4.42 -1.95 2.17
C ALA A 171 5.08 -3.25 2.66
N GLN A 172 4.43 -4.39 2.44
CA GLN A 172 4.98 -5.70 2.81
C GLN A 172 6.26 -6.04 2.03
N HIS A 173 6.32 -5.69 0.74
CA HIS A 173 7.50 -5.95 -0.11
C HIS A 173 8.78 -5.27 0.38
N ILE A 174 8.65 -4.14 1.05
CA ILE A 174 9.79 -3.37 1.60
C ILE A 174 9.91 -3.50 3.13
N GLY A 175 9.13 -4.38 3.76
CA GLY A 175 9.17 -4.61 5.21
C GLY A 175 8.59 -3.46 6.05
N GLY A 176 7.61 -2.73 5.50
CA GLY A 176 7.01 -1.55 6.11
C GLY A 176 5.51 -1.66 6.37
N GLN A 177 4.87 -0.51 6.55
CA GLN A 177 3.42 -0.36 6.75
C GLN A 177 2.84 0.65 5.75
N THR A 178 1.50 0.71 5.63
CA THR A 178 0.90 1.74 4.76
C THR A 178 1.14 3.14 5.33
N ILE A 179 1.28 4.14 4.45
CA ILE A 179 1.43 5.53 4.87
C ILE A 179 0.25 6.01 5.74
N HIS A 180 -0.96 5.55 5.44
CA HIS A 180 -2.15 5.85 6.24
C HIS A 180 -2.03 5.33 7.69
N SER A 181 -1.51 4.11 7.87
CA SER A 181 -1.27 3.52 9.19
C SER A 181 -0.15 4.23 9.93
N PHE A 182 0.98 4.50 9.26
CA PHE A 182 2.09 5.25 9.84
C PHE A 182 1.63 6.63 10.33
N ALA A 183 0.95 7.36 9.46
CA ALA A 183 0.52 8.73 9.73
C ALA A 183 -0.64 8.82 10.75
N GLY A 184 -1.38 7.73 10.97
CA GLY A 184 -2.53 7.73 11.88
C GLY A 184 -3.76 8.46 11.34
N VAL A 185 -3.90 8.57 10.01
CA VAL A 185 -4.95 9.38 9.37
C VAL A 185 -6.18 8.58 8.93
N GLY A 186 -6.21 7.26 9.19
CA GLY A 186 -7.28 6.39 8.71
C GLY A 186 -7.46 6.49 7.20
N LEU A 187 -8.68 6.75 6.72
CA LEU A 187 -8.96 6.97 5.28
C LEU A 187 -8.70 8.42 4.82
N ALA A 188 -8.12 9.26 5.68
CA ALA A 188 -7.78 10.66 5.41
C ALA A 188 -8.93 11.53 4.82
N ARG A 189 -10.20 11.23 5.16
CA ARG A 189 -11.38 11.95 4.62
C ARG A 189 -11.56 13.34 5.21
N ASN A 190 -11.06 13.57 6.42
CA ASN A 190 -11.18 14.85 7.10
C ASN A 190 -10.16 15.87 6.54
N ASN A 191 -10.38 17.16 6.84
CA ASN A 191 -9.39 18.20 6.56
C ASN A 191 -8.12 17.99 7.41
N LYS A 192 -7.03 18.66 7.06
CA LYS A 192 -5.72 18.48 7.69
C LYS A 192 -5.69 18.89 9.16
N GLU A 193 -6.44 19.92 9.53
CA GLU A 193 -6.57 20.41 10.91
C GLU A 193 -7.25 19.37 11.80
N THR A 194 -8.40 18.86 11.38
CA THR A 194 -9.15 17.81 12.11
C THR A 194 -8.33 16.50 12.20
N LEU A 195 -7.59 16.13 11.16
CA LEU A 195 -6.72 14.95 11.21
C LEU A 195 -5.61 15.13 12.25
N TYR A 196 -5.01 16.31 12.31
CA TYR A 196 -3.97 16.63 13.29
C TYR A 196 -4.51 16.62 14.73
N GLU A 197 -5.69 17.23 14.97
CA GLU A 197 -6.34 17.24 16.27
C GLU A 197 -6.67 15.83 16.78
N LYS A 198 -7.11 14.95 15.89
CA LYS A 198 -7.51 13.57 16.18
C LYS A 198 -6.35 12.55 16.15
N LEU A 199 -5.12 13.01 15.95
CA LEU A 199 -3.98 12.11 15.98
C LEU A 199 -3.84 11.44 17.36
N SER A 200 -3.74 10.10 17.35
CA SER A 200 -3.41 9.35 18.56
C SER A 200 -1.98 9.68 19.04
N ASP A 201 -1.74 9.54 20.34
CA ASP A 201 -0.40 9.75 20.93
C ASP A 201 0.65 8.86 20.25
N ALA A 202 0.26 7.63 19.89
CA ALA A 202 1.12 6.71 19.16
C ALA A 202 1.53 7.26 17.77
N ALA A 203 0.64 7.91 17.06
CA ALA A 203 0.94 8.53 15.77
C ALA A 203 1.84 9.78 15.96
N ARG A 204 1.56 10.59 16.97
CA ARG A 204 2.41 11.74 17.33
C ARG A 204 3.83 11.31 17.66
N ILE A 205 4.01 10.24 18.44
CA ILE A 205 5.33 9.68 18.77
C ILE A 205 6.07 9.22 17.51
N ARG A 206 5.39 8.52 16.58
CA ARG A 206 5.99 8.11 15.30
C ARG A 206 6.50 9.31 14.50
N TRP A 207 5.66 10.34 14.34
CA TRP A 207 6.05 11.57 13.64
C TRP A 207 7.20 12.31 14.34
N THR A 208 7.22 12.36 15.66
CA THR A 208 8.32 12.99 16.42
C THR A 208 9.66 12.28 16.19
N ARG A 209 9.65 10.93 16.17
CA ARG A 209 10.87 10.11 16.07
C ARG A 209 11.44 10.02 14.65
N VAL A 210 10.61 10.08 13.63
CA VAL A 210 11.04 9.84 12.25
C VAL A 210 12.06 10.87 11.78
N ARG A 211 13.17 10.38 11.21
CA ARG A 211 14.24 11.16 10.57
C ARG A 211 14.22 10.99 9.06
N LEU A 212 13.93 9.78 8.60
CA LEU A 212 13.77 9.43 7.19
C LEU A 212 12.42 8.78 6.97
N LEU A 213 11.66 9.31 6.02
CA LEU A 213 10.39 8.72 5.55
C LEU A 213 10.59 8.18 4.13
N VAL A 214 10.47 6.86 3.98
CA VAL A 214 10.39 6.19 2.67
C VAL A 214 8.92 5.97 2.34
N LEU A 215 8.47 6.42 1.17
CA LEU A 215 7.12 6.21 0.65
C LEU A 215 7.17 5.57 -0.74
N ASP A 216 6.93 4.25 -0.77
CA ASP A 216 6.91 3.47 -2.02
C ASP A 216 5.53 3.52 -2.70
N GLU A 217 5.52 3.27 -4.01
CA GLU A 217 4.35 3.36 -4.90
C GLU A 217 3.61 4.70 -4.77
N VAL A 218 4.37 5.80 -4.77
CA VAL A 218 3.85 7.16 -4.60
C VAL A 218 2.89 7.59 -5.69
N SER A 219 2.87 6.92 -6.86
CA SER A 219 1.94 7.19 -7.95
C SER A 219 0.47 7.05 -7.57
N MET A 220 0.18 6.23 -6.55
CA MET A 220 -1.19 6.00 -6.04
C MET A 220 -1.60 6.97 -4.93
N ILE A 221 -0.76 7.94 -4.58
CA ILE A 221 -1.03 8.98 -3.59
C ILE A 221 -1.54 10.23 -4.30
N ASP A 222 -2.65 10.77 -3.84
CA ASP A 222 -3.18 12.03 -4.36
C ASP A 222 -2.57 13.27 -3.69
N SER A 223 -2.71 14.42 -4.34
CA SER A 223 -2.16 15.70 -3.87
C SER A 223 -2.74 16.11 -2.50
N SER A 224 -4.00 15.82 -2.23
CA SER A 224 -4.65 16.19 -0.97
C SER A 224 -4.06 15.40 0.21
N LEU A 225 -3.81 14.10 0.02
CA LEU A 225 -3.15 13.29 1.04
C LEU A 225 -1.71 13.77 1.29
N MET A 226 -0.95 14.09 0.22
CA MET A 226 0.41 14.63 0.37
C MET A 226 0.42 15.92 1.20
N ASP A 227 -0.50 16.86 0.92
CA ASP A 227 -0.60 18.12 1.67
C ASP A 227 -1.00 17.89 3.14
N LYS A 228 -1.84 16.89 3.43
CA LYS A 228 -2.21 16.50 4.79
C LYS A 228 -1.03 15.90 5.56
N LEU A 229 -0.25 15.02 4.91
CA LEU A 229 0.94 14.41 5.52
C LEU A 229 2.01 15.46 5.86
N GLU A 230 2.28 16.38 4.94
CA GLU A 230 3.21 17.50 5.17
C GLU A 230 2.76 18.35 6.35
N PHE A 231 1.49 18.75 6.34
CA PHE A 231 0.92 19.56 7.42
C PHE A 231 1.09 18.88 8.77
N ILE A 232 0.76 17.59 8.88
CA ILE A 232 0.91 16.82 10.13
C ILE A 232 2.36 16.74 10.56
N ALA A 233 3.28 16.40 9.66
CA ALA A 233 4.71 16.30 9.94
C ALA A 233 5.26 17.63 10.47
N ARG A 234 4.90 18.73 9.82
CA ARG A 234 5.29 20.08 10.20
C ARG A 234 4.74 20.50 11.57
N GLN A 235 3.44 20.24 11.82
CA GLN A 235 2.83 20.59 13.11
C GLN A 235 3.34 19.76 14.29
N VAL A 236 3.69 18.48 14.07
CA VAL A 236 4.17 17.61 15.15
C VAL A 236 5.65 17.86 15.46
N LYS A 237 6.45 18.19 14.47
CA LYS A 237 7.91 18.14 14.57
C LYS A 237 8.57 19.53 14.58
N ASP A 238 8.43 20.29 13.52
CA ASP A 238 9.02 21.61 13.38
C ASP A 238 8.21 22.45 12.39
N THR A 239 7.49 23.45 12.92
CA THR A 239 6.60 24.29 12.11
C THR A 239 7.35 25.21 11.14
N SER A 240 8.66 25.43 11.35
CA SER A 240 9.49 26.29 10.52
C SER A 240 10.07 25.59 9.30
N LYS A 241 10.06 24.24 9.28
CA LYS A 241 10.68 23.44 8.21
C LYS A 241 9.62 22.66 7.41
N PRO A 242 9.72 22.64 6.08
CA PRO A 242 8.90 21.73 5.27
C PRO A 242 9.02 20.29 5.77
N TRP A 243 7.91 19.58 5.84
CA TRP A 243 7.84 18.21 6.36
C TRP A 243 8.40 18.03 7.78
N GLY A 244 8.46 19.13 8.56
CA GLY A 244 9.07 19.12 9.91
C GLY A 244 10.56 18.77 9.90
N GLY A 245 11.26 18.95 8.78
CA GLY A 245 12.67 18.60 8.61
C GLY A 245 12.97 17.11 8.44
N VAL A 246 11.94 16.28 8.14
CA VAL A 246 12.12 14.87 7.82
C VAL A 246 12.73 14.73 6.43
N GLN A 247 13.76 13.90 6.28
CA GLN A 247 14.30 13.53 4.97
C GLN A 247 13.32 12.60 4.26
N LEU A 248 13.14 12.78 2.93
CA LEU A 248 12.12 12.12 2.14
C LEU A 248 12.72 11.27 1.02
N VAL A 249 12.25 10.04 0.91
CA VAL A 249 12.53 9.14 -0.21
C VAL A 249 11.19 8.69 -0.79
N PHE A 250 10.74 9.36 -1.84
CA PHE A 250 9.57 8.96 -2.60
C PHE A 250 9.99 8.01 -3.70
N VAL A 251 9.27 6.90 -3.84
CA VAL A 251 9.59 5.85 -4.82
C VAL A 251 8.34 5.54 -5.65
N GLY A 252 8.49 5.43 -6.97
CA GLY A 252 7.37 5.07 -7.83
C GLY A 252 7.57 5.46 -9.29
N ASP A 253 6.53 5.25 -10.07
CA ASP A 253 6.47 5.61 -11.49
C ASP A 253 5.07 6.16 -11.80
N PHE A 254 4.95 7.46 -12.04
CA PHE A 254 3.65 8.10 -12.30
C PHE A 254 3.01 7.65 -13.63
N PHE A 255 3.74 6.98 -14.51
CA PHE A 255 3.15 6.32 -15.67
C PHE A 255 2.44 5.01 -15.33
N GLN A 256 2.57 4.49 -14.10
CA GLN A 256 1.81 3.36 -13.60
C GLN A 256 0.42 3.81 -13.14
N LEU A 257 -0.22 3.03 -12.24
CA LEU A 257 -1.59 3.34 -11.82
C LEU A 257 -1.65 4.66 -11.04
N PRO A 258 -2.60 5.53 -11.40
CA PRO A 258 -2.84 6.79 -10.70
C PRO A 258 -3.57 6.59 -9.37
N PRO A 259 -3.74 7.66 -8.57
CA PRO A 259 -4.62 7.63 -7.42
C PRO A 259 -6.06 7.26 -7.81
N VAL A 260 -6.73 6.47 -6.97
CA VAL A 260 -8.13 6.07 -7.22
C VAL A 260 -9.02 7.31 -7.28
N GLY A 261 -9.74 7.47 -8.40
CA GLY A 261 -10.63 8.61 -8.60
C GLY A 261 -9.96 9.87 -9.11
N LEU A 262 -8.77 9.76 -9.69
CA LEU A 262 -8.09 10.87 -10.36
C LEU A 262 -9.03 11.65 -11.29
N GLY A 263 -8.98 12.98 -11.21
CA GLY A 263 -9.86 13.89 -11.96
C GLY A 263 -11.27 14.03 -11.39
N LYS A 264 -11.69 13.16 -10.45
CA LYS A 264 -12.95 13.31 -9.73
C LYS A 264 -12.72 14.17 -8.48
N PHE A 265 -13.67 15.05 -8.19
CA PHE A 265 -13.61 15.93 -7.01
C PHE A 265 -12.32 16.75 -6.86
N GLY A 266 -11.64 17.07 -7.98
CA GLY A 266 -10.40 17.86 -7.98
C GLY A 266 -9.16 17.09 -7.54
N GLN A 267 -9.21 15.75 -7.46
CA GLN A 267 -8.02 14.94 -7.18
C GLN A 267 -6.96 15.10 -8.27
N LYS A 268 -5.71 15.28 -7.81
CA LYS A 268 -4.52 15.48 -8.64
C LYS A 268 -3.42 14.51 -8.22
N PHE A 269 -2.38 14.38 -9.03
CA PHE A 269 -1.20 13.59 -8.67
C PHE A 269 -0.43 14.21 -7.50
N ALA A 270 0.31 13.37 -6.76
CA ALA A 270 1.15 13.81 -5.64
C ALA A 270 2.13 14.93 -6.03
N PHE A 271 2.74 14.87 -7.23
CA PHE A 271 3.68 15.89 -7.70
C PHE A 271 3.04 17.26 -7.99
N GLN A 272 1.72 17.35 -8.02
CA GLN A 272 0.97 18.59 -8.18
C GLN A 272 0.58 19.24 -6.84
N SER A 273 0.99 18.64 -5.70
CA SER A 273 0.73 19.18 -4.36
C SER A 273 1.74 20.27 -3.97
N LEU A 274 1.33 21.16 -3.07
CA LEU A 274 2.23 22.11 -2.44
C LEU A 274 3.29 21.40 -1.60
N ALA A 275 2.91 20.31 -0.95
CA ALA A 275 3.80 19.47 -0.17
C ALA A 275 4.94 18.85 -0.99
N TRP A 276 4.67 18.46 -2.23
CA TRP A 276 5.70 17.98 -3.15
C TRP A 276 6.70 19.07 -3.53
N ALA A 277 6.19 20.24 -3.88
CA ALA A 277 7.04 21.39 -4.19
C ALA A 277 7.91 21.79 -2.97
N ALA A 278 7.30 21.83 -1.78
CA ALA A 278 8.03 22.14 -0.53
C ALA A 278 9.07 21.08 -0.15
N ALA A 279 8.87 19.82 -0.56
CA ALA A 279 9.83 18.75 -0.30
C ALA A 279 11.17 18.94 -1.04
N GLY A 280 11.20 19.67 -2.15
CA GLY A 280 12.41 19.93 -2.94
C GLY A 280 13.11 18.65 -3.39
N VAL A 281 12.35 17.62 -3.78
CA VAL A 281 12.90 16.31 -4.13
C VAL A 281 13.70 16.36 -5.43
N GLN A 282 14.91 15.77 -5.41
CA GLN A 282 15.67 15.53 -6.62
C GLN A 282 15.17 14.28 -7.33
N LYS A 283 14.87 14.38 -8.61
CA LYS A 283 14.47 13.23 -9.42
C LYS A 283 15.68 12.36 -9.74
N GLN A 284 15.63 11.11 -9.31
CA GLN A 284 16.60 10.06 -9.58
C GLN A 284 15.96 9.03 -10.50
N VAL A 285 16.38 9.00 -11.76
CA VAL A 285 15.79 8.14 -12.79
C VAL A 285 16.65 6.91 -12.99
N LEU A 286 16.13 5.74 -12.63
CA LEU A 286 16.77 4.47 -12.98
C LEU A 286 16.55 4.18 -14.46
N ARG A 287 17.63 3.91 -15.18
CA ARG A 287 17.63 3.75 -16.64
C ARG A 287 17.79 2.30 -17.07
N GLU A 288 18.54 1.53 -16.30
CA GLU A 288 18.89 0.15 -16.63
C GLU A 288 17.72 -0.78 -16.29
N ILE A 289 17.24 -1.52 -17.29
CA ILE A 289 16.16 -2.50 -17.13
C ILE A 289 16.78 -3.83 -16.74
N VAL A 290 16.44 -4.35 -15.56
CA VAL A 290 16.94 -5.61 -15.02
C VAL A 290 15.99 -6.78 -15.31
N ARG A 291 14.67 -6.55 -15.11
CA ARG A 291 13.65 -7.62 -15.22
C ARG A 291 13.56 -8.21 -16.62
N GLN A 292 13.66 -7.38 -17.67
CA GLN A 292 13.59 -7.74 -19.07
C GLN A 292 14.97 -7.68 -19.74
N SER A 293 16.07 -7.86 -18.98
CA SER A 293 17.44 -7.76 -19.50
C SER A 293 17.76 -8.78 -20.61
N THR A 294 17.08 -9.91 -20.59
CA THR A 294 17.20 -10.97 -21.61
C THR A 294 16.27 -10.76 -22.82
N ASP A 295 15.32 -9.81 -22.75
CA ASP A 295 14.36 -9.52 -23.80
C ASP A 295 14.28 -8.01 -24.09
N THR A 296 15.28 -7.50 -24.78
CA THR A 296 15.38 -6.07 -25.13
C THR A 296 14.25 -5.59 -26.03
N ARG A 297 13.68 -6.48 -26.86
CA ARG A 297 12.52 -6.18 -27.70
C ARG A 297 11.30 -5.88 -26.84
N PHE A 298 11.06 -6.70 -25.83
CA PHE A 298 9.95 -6.49 -24.89
C PHE A 298 10.17 -5.26 -24.03
N ALA A 299 11.40 -5.02 -23.57
CA ALA A 299 11.75 -3.81 -22.82
C ALA A 299 11.45 -2.51 -23.60
N ASN A 300 11.81 -2.47 -24.89
CA ASN A 300 11.54 -1.31 -25.77
C ASN A 300 10.04 -1.11 -25.99
N LEU A 301 9.30 -2.19 -26.22
CA LEU A 301 7.85 -2.19 -26.32
C LEU A 301 7.20 -1.62 -25.06
N LEU A 302 7.62 -2.06 -23.89
CA LEU A 302 7.11 -1.56 -22.61
C LEU A 302 7.41 -0.07 -22.41
N ASN A 303 8.59 0.41 -22.83
CA ASN A 303 8.93 1.84 -22.76
C ASN A 303 8.04 2.69 -23.68
N GLU A 304 7.68 2.19 -24.85
CA GLU A 304 6.75 2.85 -25.77
C GLU A 304 5.33 2.93 -25.16
N ILE A 305 4.81 1.80 -24.68
CA ILE A 305 3.48 1.71 -24.03
C ILE A 305 3.43 2.59 -22.78
N ARG A 306 4.52 2.66 -22.00
CA ARG A 306 4.62 3.48 -20.79
C ARG A 306 4.28 4.94 -21.05
N VAL A 307 4.76 5.50 -22.14
CA VAL A 307 4.51 6.91 -22.50
C VAL A 307 3.24 7.11 -23.34
N GLY A 308 2.38 6.11 -23.40
CA GLY A 308 1.10 6.18 -24.12
C GLY A 308 1.22 6.06 -25.64
N LYS A 309 2.33 5.52 -26.14
CA LYS A 309 2.56 5.30 -27.58
C LYS A 309 2.39 3.81 -27.92
N CYS A 310 1.96 3.55 -29.15
CA CYS A 310 1.83 2.20 -29.70
C CYS A 310 2.09 2.24 -31.21
N SER A 311 3.33 1.99 -31.61
CA SER A 311 3.70 1.93 -33.03
C SER A 311 3.11 0.69 -33.71
N ALA A 312 3.11 0.69 -35.04
CA ALA A 312 2.67 -0.48 -35.82
C ALA A 312 3.52 -1.73 -35.48
N SER A 313 4.82 -1.57 -35.20
CA SER A 313 5.72 -2.65 -34.79
C SER A 313 5.33 -3.21 -33.43
N THR A 314 5.05 -2.32 -32.45
CA THR A 314 4.57 -2.72 -31.10
C THR A 314 3.24 -3.43 -31.19
N LEU A 315 2.29 -2.91 -31.97
CA LEU A 315 0.99 -3.53 -32.18
C LEU A 315 1.11 -4.93 -32.82
N SER A 316 1.94 -5.07 -33.85
CA SER A 316 2.22 -6.37 -34.51
C SER A 316 2.85 -7.38 -33.55
N THR A 317 3.78 -6.92 -32.69
CA THR A 317 4.42 -7.78 -31.70
C THR A 317 3.39 -8.25 -30.66
N LEU A 318 2.53 -7.36 -30.16
CA LEU A 318 1.47 -7.74 -29.23
C LEU A 318 0.43 -8.67 -29.87
N ALA A 319 0.07 -8.43 -31.14
CA ALA A 319 -0.84 -9.31 -31.88
C ALA A 319 -0.27 -10.74 -32.00
N SER A 320 1.04 -10.93 -32.12
CA SER A 320 1.65 -12.25 -32.14
C SER A 320 1.57 -12.98 -30.79
N CYS A 321 1.31 -12.28 -29.70
CA CYS A 321 1.09 -12.85 -28.36
C CYS A 321 -0.39 -13.22 -28.10
N HIS A 322 -1.29 -12.96 -29.05
CA HIS A 322 -2.72 -13.26 -28.88
C HIS A 322 -2.99 -14.79 -28.92
N GLU A 323 -3.95 -15.26 -28.12
CA GLU A 323 -4.33 -16.66 -27.98
C GLU A 323 -4.70 -17.37 -29.30
N SER A 324 -5.20 -16.59 -30.29
CA SER A 324 -5.47 -17.12 -31.63
C SER A 324 -4.21 -17.49 -32.43
N VAL A 325 -3.05 -16.98 -32.05
CA VAL A 325 -1.75 -17.18 -32.72
C VAL A 325 -0.80 -17.98 -31.85
N LYS A 326 -0.68 -17.62 -30.57
CA LYS A 326 0.25 -18.19 -29.63
C LYS A 326 -0.42 -19.26 -28.76
N ARG A 327 0.11 -20.49 -28.81
CA ARG A 327 -0.42 -21.60 -28.02
C ARG A 327 -0.04 -21.48 -26.54
N MET A 328 -1.01 -21.77 -25.67
CA MET A 328 -0.77 -21.88 -24.23
C MET A 328 0.15 -23.08 -23.90
N PRO A 329 1.02 -22.97 -22.87
CA PRO A 329 1.82 -24.08 -22.40
C PRO A 329 0.96 -25.24 -21.89
N ARG A 330 1.47 -26.48 -22.02
CA ARG A 330 0.78 -27.71 -21.57
C ARG A 330 1.56 -28.43 -20.47
N ASP A 331 2.28 -27.69 -19.64
CA ASP A 331 3.09 -28.21 -18.52
C ASP A 331 2.33 -28.30 -17.18
N GLY A 332 1.01 -28.06 -17.21
CA GLY A 332 0.14 -28.12 -16.04
C GLY A 332 0.17 -26.85 -15.18
N ILE A 333 0.93 -25.81 -15.58
CA ILE A 333 0.88 -24.49 -14.91
C ILE A 333 0.34 -23.47 -15.90
N GLU A 334 -0.89 -23.04 -15.68
CA GLU A 334 -1.56 -22.09 -16.54
C GLU A 334 -1.04 -20.66 -16.33
N PRO A 335 -1.00 -19.81 -17.38
CA PRO A 335 -0.74 -18.39 -17.21
C PRO A 335 -1.80 -17.73 -16.30
N THR A 336 -1.37 -16.90 -15.33
CA THR A 336 -2.32 -16.15 -14.49
C THR A 336 -3.10 -15.15 -15.33
N ARG A 337 -4.41 -15.15 -15.24
CA ARG A 337 -5.25 -14.16 -15.89
C ARG A 337 -5.17 -12.84 -15.13
N ILE A 338 -4.89 -11.75 -15.84
CA ILE A 338 -4.86 -10.40 -15.25
C ILE A 338 -6.09 -9.65 -15.75
N HIS A 339 -7.00 -9.34 -14.82
CA HIS A 339 -8.23 -8.59 -15.10
C HIS A 339 -8.13 -7.13 -14.69
N CYS A 340 -8.86 -6.28 -15.40
CA CYS A 340 -8.95 -4.86 -15.09
C CYS A 340 -9.88 -4.56 -13.90
N LYS A 341 -10.82 -5.47 -13.57
CA LYS A 341 -11.85 -5.29 -12.51
C LYS A 341 -11.74 -6.35 -11.43
N ASN A 342 -12.09 -5.98 -10.18
CA ASN A 342 -11.99 -6.88 -9.02
C ASN A 342 -13.11 -7.93 -8.96
N ALA A 343 -14.33 -7.59 -9.39
CA ALA A 343 -15.51 -8.43 -9.17
C ALA A 343 -15.43 -9.81 -9.87
N GLU A 344 -14.66 -9.91 -10.94
CA GLU A 344 -14.53 -11.11 -11.76
C GLU A 344 -13.46 -12.09 -11.23
N VAL A 345 -12.49 -11.60 -10.46
CA VAL A 345 -11.31 -12.40 -10.04
C VAL A 345 -11.62 -13.43 -8.98
N ASP A 346 -12.32 -13.03 -7.91
CA ASP A 346 -12.60 -13.94 -6.79
C ASP A 346 -13.60 -15.01 -7.21
N GLU A 347 -14.60 -14.64 -8.03
CA GLU A 347 -15.57 -15.57 -8.61
C GLU A 347 -14.89 -16.56 -9.57
N GLU A 348 -14.03 -16.10 -10.47
CA GLU A 348 -13.31 -16.96 -11.40
C GLU A 348 -12.40 -17.96 -10.67
N ASN A 349 -11.65 -17.52 -9.65
CA ASN A 349 -10.80 -18.41 -8.87
C ASN A 349 -11.61 -19.51 -8.17
N ILE A 350 -12.80 -19.19 -7.66
CA ILE A 350 -13.70 -20.17 -7.03
C ILE A 350 -14.27 -21.11 -8.07
N GLN A 351 -14.77 -20.60 -9.21
CA GLN A 351 -15.33 -21.42 -10.29
C GLN A 351 -14.29 -22.42 -10.84
N MET A 352 -13.05 -21.96 -11.05
CA MET A 352 -11.97 -22.83 -11.51
C MET A 352 -11.63 -23.91 -10.50
N LEU A 353 -11.63 -23.59 -9.20
CA LEU A 353 -11.42 -24.58 -8.13
C LEU A 353 -12.57 -25.61 -8.10
N ASP A 354 -13.81 -25.16 -8.21
CA ASP A 354 -14.99 -26.02 -8.15
C ASP A 354 -15.04 -27.00 -9.34
N GLN A 355 -14.52 -26.60 -10.50
CA GLN A 355 -14.43 -27.46 -11.71
C GLN A 355 -13.35 -28.54 -11.59
N LEU A 356 -12.37 -28.42 -10.70
CA LEU A 356 -11.36 -29.46 -10.52
C LEU A 356 -11.98 -30.71 -9.90
N PRO A 357 -11.59 -31.90 -10.40
CA PRO A 357 -11.99 -33.18 -9.79
C PRO A 357 -11.34 -33.38 -8.41
N GLY A 358 -11.87 -34.32 -7.64
CA GLY A 358 -11.26 -34.76 -6.39
C GLY A 358 -11.76 -34.02 -5.14
N ALA A 359 -11.28 -34.49 -4.00
CA ALA A 359 -11.67 -33.98 -2.70
C ALA A 359 -11.06 -32.58 -2.44
N GLU A 360 -11.90 -31.71 -1.90
CA GLU A 360 -11.47 -30.39 -1.47
C GLU A 360 -10.90 -30.45 -0.05
N VAL A 361 -9.73 -29.82 0.14
CA VAL A 361 -9.14 -29.59 1.46
C VAL A 361 -9.40 -28.14 1.83
N VAL A 362 -10.13 -27.96 2.92
CA VAL A 362 -10.47 -26.63 3.46
C VAL A 362 -9.69 -26.39 4.74
N VAL A 363 -8.84 -25.37 4.72
CA VAL A 363 -7.96 -25.02 5.84
C VAL A 363 -8.40 -23.70 6.44
N ALA A 364 -8.93 -23.75 7.65
CA ALA A 364 -9.19 -22.55 8.44
C ALA A 364 -7.89 -21.98 9.01
N ALA A 365 -7.77 -20.66 8.99
CA ALA A 365 -6.71 -19.96 9.67
C ALA A 365 -6.88 -19.99 11.18
N HIS A 366 -5.78 -19.93 11.93
CA HIS A 366 -5.79 -19.72 13.36
C HIS A 366 -5.43 -18.27 13.69
N ASP A 367 -6.40 -17.53 14.17
CA ASP A 367 -6.26 -16.12 14.53
C ASP A 367 -6.04 -15.98 16.04
N THR A 368 -5.04 -15.19 16.42
CA THR A 368 -4.75 -14.85 17.81
C THR A 368 -4.64 -13.35 17.95
N TRP A 369 -5.56 -12.73 18.67
CA TRP A 369 -5.51 -11.31 18.98
C TRP A 369 -4.38 -11.01 19.96
N LEU A 370 -3.49 -10.12 19.59
CA LEU A 370 -2.42 -9.57 20.44
C LEU A 370 -2.92 -8.34 21.18
N VAL A 371 -3.74 -7.53 20.50
CA VAL A 371 -4.50 -6.42 21.04
C VAL A 371 -5.90 -6.53 20.47
N ASP A 372 -6.87 -6.92 21.29
CA ASP A 372 -8.28 -7.04 20.86
C ASP A 372 -9.01 -5.72 21.09
N PRO A 373 -9.45 -5.05 20.03
CA PRO A 373 -10.15 -3.77 20.12
C PRO A 373 -11.66 -3.91 20.34
N GLY A 374 -12.14 -5.14 20.59
CA GLY A 374 -13.56 -5.47 20.67
C GLY A 374 -14.24 -5.74 19.32
N PRO A 375 -15.38 -6.46 19.34
CA PRO A 375 -15.98 -7.06 18.14
C PRO A 375 -16.44 -6.05 17.08
N ASP A 376 -16.91 -4.88 17.47
CA ASP A 376 -17.50 -3.88 16.55
C ASP A 376 -16.63 -2.66 16.27
N SER A 377 -15.35 -2.71 16.69
CA SER A 377 -14.45 -1.56 16.55
C SER A 377 -13.96 -1.36 15.11
N ASP A 378 -13.68 -0.11 14.73
CA ASP A 378 -13.05 0.21 13.45
C ASP A 378 -11.63 -0.38 13.37
N GLY A 379 -10.93 -0.49 14.51
CA GLY A 379 -9.62 -1.14 14.62
C GLY A 379 -9.67 -2.61 14.21
N ARG A 380 -10.69 -3.34 14.64
CA ARG A 380 -10.91 -4.76 14.28
C ARG A 380 -11.15 -4.90 12.77
N ARG A 381 -12.12 -4.16 12.24
CA ARG A 381 -12.43 -4.18 10.79
C ARG A 381 -11.23 -3.82 9.94
N PHE A 382 -10.42 -2.87 10.38
CA PHE A 382 -9.18 -2.50 9.69
C PHE A 382 -8.16 -3.64 9.71
N ALA A 383 -7.91 -4.23 10.88
CA ALA A 383 -6.95 -5.32 11.05
C ALA A 383 -7.36 -6.57 10.24
N GLU A 384 -8.64 -6.94 10.27
CA GLU A 384 -9.19 -8.07 9.51
C GLU A 384 -9.04 -7.87 8.00
N ARG A 385 -9.41 -6.70 7.47
CA ARG A 385 -9.23 -6.39 6.04
C ARG A 385 -7.76 -6.39 5.62
N ALA A 386 -6.88 -5.86 6.46
CA ALA A 386 -5.45 -5.87 6.19
C ALA A 386 -4.87 -7.29 6.21
N MET A 387 -5.42 -8.17 7.04
CA MET A 387 -5.03 -9.57 7.13
C MET A 387 -5.48 -10.37 5.88
N GLU A 388 -6.71 -10.18 5.39
CA GLU A 388 -7.20 -10.88 4.20
C GLU A 388 -6.31 -10.62 2.96
N VAL A 389 -5.67 -9.46 2.89
CA VAL A 389 -4.68 -9.17 1.84
C VAL A 389 -3.42 -10.04 2.00
N LYS A 390 -3.03 -10.39 3.24
CA LYS A 390 -1.80 -11.15 3.54
C LYS A 390 -2.04 -12.66 3.52
N ALA A 391 -3.09 -13.08 4.21
CA ALA A 391 -3.45 -14.48 4.37
C ALA A 391 -4.97 -14.61 4.48
N VAL A 392 -5.56 -15.52 3.74
CA VAL A 392 -7.02 -15.73 3.72
C VAL A 392 -7.50 -16.43 5.01
N THR A 393 -8.71 -16.09 5.46
CA THR A 393 -9.33 -16.75 6.61
C THR A 393 -9.61 -18.23 6.34
N LEU A 394 -10.10 -18.53 5.14
CA LEU A 394 -10.43 -19.88 4.71
C LEU A 394 -9.71 -20.17 3.40
N LEU A 395 -8.76 -21.09 3.42
CA LEU A 395 -8.02 -21.52 2.23
C LEU A 395 -8.63 -22.82 1.71
N ARG A 396 -9.21 -22.77 0.52
CA ARG A 396 -9.79 -23.91 -0.18
C ARG A 396 -8.79 -24.39 -1.24
N LEU A 397 -8.43 -25.66 -1.24
CA LEU A 397 -7.48 -26.25 -2.18
C LEU A 397 -7.96 -27.61 -2.68
N LYS A 398 -7.61 -27.93 -3.91
CA LYS A 398 -7.70 -29.29 -4.49
C LYS A 398 -6.36 -29.62 -5.15
N VAL A 399 -6.11 -30.88 -5.43
CA VAL A 399 -5.03 -31.28 -6.35
C VAL A 399 -5.26 -30.57 -7.69
N ASP A 400 -4.21 -30.16 -8.36
CA ASP A 400 -4.18 -29.36 -9.59
C ASP A 400 -4.66 -27.89 -9.42
N ALA A 401 -4.95 -27.44 -8.19
CA ALA A 401 -5.26 -26.03 -7.95
C ALA A 401 -4.06 -25.14 -8.26
N GLN A 402 -4.29 -24.11 -9.08
CA GLN A 402 -3.30 -23.08 -9.37
C GLN A 402 -3.21 -22.12 -8.18
N VAL A 403 -2.02 -21.98 -7.64
CA VAL A 403 -1.76 -21.18 -6.45
C VAL A 403 -0.61 -20.20 -6.64
N MET A 404 -0.61 -19.18 -5.80
CA MET A 404 0.45 -18.19 -5.72
C MET A 404 0.98 -18.15 -4.29
N LEU A 405 2.31 -18.09 -4.17
CA LEU A 405 3.00 -17.89 -2.90
C LEU A 405 2.82 -16.45 -2.42
N CYS A 406 2.48 -16.27 -1.15
CA CYS A 406 2.26 -14.97 -0.51
C CYS A 406 3.42 -14.51 0.37
N LYS A 407 4.58 -15.19 0.31
CA LYS A 407 5.81 -14.82 1.01
C LYS A 407 7.04 -15.03 0.13
N ASN A 408 8.20 -14.53 0.59
CA ASN A 408 9.46 -14.82 -0.06
C ASN A 408 10.11 -16.05 0.60
N ILE A 409 10.71 -16.94 -0.22
CA ILE A 409 11.53 -18.08 0.18
C ILE A 409 12.82 -18.03 -0.67
N PRO A 410 13.75 -17.11 -0.33
CA PRO A 410 14.92 -16.81 -1.18
C PRO A 410 15.82 -18.01 -1.39
N GLU A 411 15.95 -18.88 -0.39
CA GLU A 411 16.74 -20.11 -0.43
C GLU A 411 16.25 -21.14 -1.46
N ARG A 412 15.03 -20.96 -1.95
CA ARG A 412 14.42 -21.77 -3.02
C ARG A 412 14.20 -21.00 -4.31
N GLY A 413 14.70 -19.76 -4.40
CA GLY A 413 14.48 -18.87 -5.54
C GLY A 413 13.02 -18.47 -5.74
N LEU A 414 12.21 -18.47 -4.66
CA LEU A 414 10.80 -18.15 -4.70
C LEU A 414 10.53 -16.80 -4.03
N SER A 415 9.66 -16.03 -4.66
CA SER A 415 9.21 -14.71 -4.16
C SER A 415 7.70 -14.67 -4.00
N ASN A 416 7.22 -13.66 -3.29
CA ASN A 416 5.79 -13.33 -3.30
C ASN A 416 5.34 -13.09 -4.76
N GLY A 417 4.30 -13.83 -5.17
CA GLY A 417 3.85 -13.88 -6.56
C GLY A 417 4.36 -15.11 -7.34
N SER A 418 5.31 -15.91 -6.79
CA SER A 418 5.70 -17.17 -7.42
C SER A 418 4.52 -18.10 -7.54
N ARG A 419 4.36 -18.66 -8.74
CA ARG A 419 3.22 -19.51 -9.10
C ARG A 419 3.56 -20.98 -9.00
N GLY A 420 2.55 -21.77 -8.70
CA GLY A 420 2.67 -23.21 -8.64
C GLY A 420 1.32 -23.90 -8.76
N VAL A 421 1.38 -25.20 -8.80
CA VAL A 421 0.22 -26.10 -8.81
C VAL A 421 0.32 -27.04 -7.62
N VAL A 422 -0.80 -27.27 -6.93
CA VAL A 422 -0.90 -28.24 -5.84
C VAL A 422 -0.82 -29.64 -6.44
N THR A 423 0.24 -30.38 -6.14
CA THR A 423 0.43 -31.76 -6.65
C THR A 423 -0.05 -32.82 -5.70
N GLY A 424 -0.39 -32.44 -4.46
CA GLY A 424 -0.89 -33.36 -3.45
C GLY A 424 -0.85 -32.73 -2.07
N PHE A 425 -1.05 -33.56 -1.04
CA PHE A 425 -1.03 -33.16 0.36
C PHE A 425 -0.20 -34.16 1.17
N SER A 426 0.61 -33.67 2.11
CA SER A 426 1.30 -34.45 3.13
C SER A 426 0.61 -34.18 4.47
N GLY A 427 -0.33 -35.07 4.85
CA GLY A 427 -1.31 -34.74 5.86
C GLY A 427 -2.19 -33.55 5.40
N GLU A 428 -2.26 -32.49 6.21
CA GLU A 428 -2.96 -31.24 5.82
C GLU A 428 -2.08 -30.26 5.02
N SER A 429 -0.76 -30.52 4.92
CA SER A 429 0.17 -29.59 4.30
C SER A 429 0.16 -29.74 2.78
N PRO A 430 -0.10 -28.67 2.01
CA PRO A 430 -0.11 -28.71 0.57
C PRO A 430 1.31 -28.91 0.02
N VAL A 431 1.45 -29.83 -0.94
CA VAL A 431 2.64 -30.03 -1.75
C VAL A 431 2.47 -29.25 -3.03
N VAL A 432 3.34 -28.26 -3.25
CA VAL A 432 3.23 -27.36 -4.40
C VAL A 432 4.46 -27.47 -5.29
N ARG A 433 4.25 -27.69 -6.57
CA ARG A 433 5.26 -27.59 -7.61
C ARG A 433 5.20 -26.20 -8.23
N PHE A 434 6.28 -25.44 -8.05
CA PHE A 434 6.40 -24.08 -8.56
C PHE A 434 6.91 -24.04 -10.00
N ASP A 435 6.73 -22.91 -10.68
CA ASP A 435 7.11 -22.68 -12.07
C ASP A 435 8.62 -22.66 -12.31
N ASN A 436 9.45 -22.47 -11.26
CA ASN A 436 10.90 -22.64 -11.31
C ASN A 436 11.36 -24.12 -11.13
N GLY A 437 10.40 -25.07 -11.08
CA GLY A 437 10.67 -26.49 -10.89
C GLY A 437 10.81 -26.95 -9.43
N ALA A 438 10.83 -26.03 -8.46
CA ALA A 438 10.90 -26.40 -7.05
C ALA A 438 9.59 -27.07 -6.59
N VAL A 439 9.72 -28.17 -5.82
CA VAL A 439 8.59 -28.85 -5.19
C VAL A 439 8.76 -28.72 -3.68
N LEU A 440 7.76 -28.14 -3.01
CA LEU A 440 7.80 -27.89 -1.57
C LEU A 440 6.54 -28.41 -0.88
N VAL A 441 6.73 -29.05 0.27
CA VAL A 441 5.69 -29.19 1.30
C VAL A 441 5.64 -27.87 2.07
N LEU A 442 4.54 -27.17 2.00
CA LEU A 442 4.43 -25.86 2.64
C LEU A 442 4.00 -25.98 4.09
N GLU A 443 4.60 -25.17 4.92
CA GLU A 443 4.23 -25.03 6.33
C GLU A 443 3.36 -23.79 6.53
N ARG A 444 2.54 -23.81 7.58
CA ARG A 444 1.78 -22.62 8.00
C ARG A 444 2.75 -21.52 8.41
N ASN A 445 2.41 -20.30 8.07
CA ASN A 445 3.23 -19.11 8.33
C ASN A 445 2.44 -18.10 9.15
N GLU A 446 3.11 -17.47 10.10
CA GLU A 446 2.51 -16.37 10.85
C GLU A 446 2.51 -15.08 10.03
N SER A 447 1.34 -14.46 9.94
CA SER A 447 1.15 -13.13 9.38
C SER A 447 0.61 -12.22 10.46
N PHE A 448 1.03 -10.96 10.45
CA PHE A 448 0.59 -9.95 11.42
C PHE A 448 -0.15 -8.83 10.70
N ALA A 449 -1.28 -8.40 11.26
CA ALA A 449 -2.04 -7.26 10.74
C ALA A 449 -2.65 -6.45 11.87
N GLY A 450 -2.81 -5.16 11.61
CA GLY A 450 -3.38 -4.23 12.56
C GLY A 450 -2.41 -3.12 12.97
N ASN A 451 -2.81 -2.44 14.02
CA ASN A 451 -2.06 -1.34 14.63
C ASN A 451 -2.17 -1.44 16.17
N ARG A 452 -1.83 -0.37 16.89
CA ARG A 452 -1.94 -0.37 18.37
C ARG A 452 -3.38 -0.41 18.87
N ASP A 453 -4.37 -0.03 18.04
CA ASP A 453 -5.79 -0.02 18.39
C ASP A 453 -6.46 -1.37 18.12
N GLY A 454 -5.74 -2.30 17.49
CA GLY A 454 -6.15 -3.66 17.21
C GLY A 454 -5.11 -4.36 16.35
N CYS A 455 -4.54 -5.44 16.87
CA CYS A 455 -3.51 -6.21 16.18
C CYS A 455 -3.70 -7.70 16.47
N PHE A 456 -3.63 -8.52 15.43
CA PHE A 456 -3.65 -9.96 15.58
C PHE A 456 -2.66 -10.65 14.64
N LYS A 457 -2.31 -11.87 15.00
CA LYS A 457 -1.57 -12.78 14.15
C LYS A 457 -2.49 -13.87 13.60
N ARG A 458 -2.23 -14.25 12.37
CA ARG A 458 -2.89 -15.36 11.67
C ARG A 458 -1.86 -16.39 11.28
N LEU A 459 -2.12 -17.63 11.66
CA LEU A 459 -1.33 -18.78 11.22
C LEU A 459 -2.08 -19.47 10.08
N GLN A 460 -1.54 -19.39 8.86
CA GLN A 460 -2.14 -19.96 7.64
C GLN A 460 -1.04 -20.36 6.65
N TYR A 461 -1.34 -21.25 5.71
CA TYR A 461 -0.45 -21.49 4.57
C TYR A 461 -0.32 -20.20 3.74
N PRO A 462 0.90 -19.84 3.33
CA PRO A 462 1.14 -18.59 2.57
C PRO A 462 0.77 -18.77 1.10
N LEU A 463 -0.45 -19.19 0.84
CA LEU A 463 -1.00 -19.46 -0.49
C LEU A 463 -2.31 -18.71 -0.73
N LYS A 464 -2.55 -18.39 -2.00
CA LYS A 464 -3.84 -17.96 -2.54
C LYS A 464 -4.09 -18.66 -3.86
N LEU A 465 -5.36 -18.82 -4.22
CA LEU A 465 -5.72 -19.24 -5.57
C LEU A 465 -5.22 -18.19 -6.59
N ALA A 466 -4.75 -18.63 -7.74
CA ALA A 466 -4.04 -17.78 -8.69
C ALA A 466 -4.33 -18.08 -10.16
N TRP A 467 -5.53 -18.52 -10.50
CA TRP A 467 -5.95 -18.49 -11.89
C TRP A 467 -6.12 -17.06 -12.39
N ALA A 468 -6.66 -16.19 -11.52
CA ALA A 468 -6.89 -14.79 -11.84
C ALA A 468 -6.39 -13.83 -10.74
N VAL A 469 -5.93 -12.64 -11.15
CA VAL A 469 -5.58 -11.50 -10.28
C VAL A 469 -5.99 -10.19 -10.97
N THR A 470 -6.15 -9.11 -10.20
CA THR A 470 -6.37 -7.79 -10.81
C THR A 470 -5.06 -7.08 -11.13
N VAL A 471 -5.08 -6.15 -12.10
CA VAL A 471 -3.94 -5.28 -12.41
C VAL A 471 -3.43 -4.57 -11.17
N HIS A 472 -4.32 -4.05 -10.31
CA HIS A 472 -3.95 -3.38 -9.06
C HIS A 472 -3.24 -4.32 -8.07
N LYS A 473 -3.76 -5.54 -7.88
CA LYS A 473 -3.13 -6.53 -6.99
C LYS A 473 -1.83 -7.09 -7.58
N SER A 474 -1.65 -7.05 -8.90
CA SER A 474 -0.43 -7.51 -9.57
C SER A 474 0.72 -6.48 -9.52
N GLN A 475 0.47 -5.24 -9.11
CA GLN A 475 1.49 -4.22 -8.99
C GLN A 475 2.59 -4.65 -8.01
N GLY A 476 3.85 -4.47 -8.40
CA GLY A 476 5.00 -4.99 -7.64
C GLY A 476 5.34 -6.47 -7.89
N MET A 477 4.42 -7.29 -8.40
CA MET A 477 4.68 -8.71 -8.71
C MET A 477 5.50 -8.88 -9.99
N THR A 478 6.17 -10.02 -10.10
CA THR A 478 6.78 -10.51 -11.34
C THR A 478 6.22 -11.88 -11.66
N LEU A 479 5.64 -12.03 -12.84
CA LEU A 479 5.03 -13.26 -13.30
C LEU A 479 5.89 -13.85 -14.43
N SER A 480 6.17 -15.14 -14.36
CA SER A 480 6.80 -15.87 -15.47
C SER A 480 5.86 -15.93 -16.69
N ARG A 481 4.55 -16.10 -16.42
CA ARG A 481 3.51 -16.22 -17.44
C ARG A 481 2.25 -15.48 -17.00
N ALA A 482 1.66 -14.69 -17.90
CA ALA A 482 0.37 -14.08 -17.67
C ALA A 482 -0.49 -14.06 -18.94
N SER A 483 -1.79 -14.25 -18.75
CA SER A 483 -2.83 -14.07 -19.74
C SER A 483 -3.57 -12.77 -19.44
N ILE A 484 -3.58 -11.82 -20.37
CA ILE A 484 -4.01 -10.45 -20.11
C ILE A 484 -5.13 -10.08 -21.07
N GLN A 485 -6.27 -9.67 -20.52
CA GLN A 485 -7.40 -9.10 -21.26
C GLN A 485 -7.24 -7.56 -21.29
N ILE A 486 -6.61 -7.06 -22.36
CA ILE A 486 -6.26 -5.64 -22.45
C ILE A 486 -7.43 -4.78 -22.93
N GLY A 487 -8.36 -5.35 -23.71
CA GLY A 487 -9.47 -4.61 -24.34
C GLY A 487 -10.35 -3.85 -23.35
N ASP A 488 -10.42 -4.29 -22.10
CA ASP A 488 -11.22 -3.71 -21.01
C ASP A 488 -10.47 -2.67 -20.16
N ALA A 489 -9.26 -2.27 -20.58
CA ALA A 489 -8.50 -1.25 -19.85
C ALA A 489 -9.21 0.11 -19.94
N PHE A 490 -9.58 0.66 -18.78
CA PHE A 490 -10.33 1.91 -18.66
C PHE A 490 -9.50 3.06 -18.05
N GLU A 491 -8.41 2.75 -17.37
CA GLU A 491 -7.61 3.72 -16.62
C GLU A 491 -6.24 3.94 -17.30
N VAL A 492 -5.70 5.15 -17.18
CA VAL A 492 -4.36 5.47 -17.67
C VAL A 492 -3.31 4.60 -16.98
N GLY A 493 -2.29 4.16 -17.71
CA GLY A 493 -1.22 3.32 -17.19
C GLY A 493 -1.60 1.84 -16.98
N GLN A 494 -2.87 1.46 -17.05
CA GLN A 494 -3.34 0.12 -16.72
C GLN A 494 -2.76 -0.95 -17.66
N VAL A 495 -2.73 -0.67 -18.97
CA VAL A 495 -2.12 -1.54 -19.99
C VAL A 495 -0.62 -1.72 -19.70
N TYR A 496 0.08 -0.62 -19.43
CA TYR A 496 1.50 -0.66 -19.10
C TYR A 496 1.78 -1.51 -17.85
N VAL A 497 1.01 -1.30 -16.78
CA VAL A 497 1.17 -2.06 -15.54
C VAL A 497 0.94 -3.54 -15.79
N ALA A 498 -0.13 -3.91 -16.49
CA ALA A 498 -0.44 -5.31 -16.77
C ALA A 498 0.68 -6.01 -17.57
N LEU A 499 1.08 -5.42 -18.70
CA LEU A 499 2.14 -5.96 -19.56
C LEU A 499 3.49 -6.05 -18.82
N SER A 500 3.82 -5.05 -18.01
CA SER A 500 5.09 -5.00 -17.28
C SER A 500 5.19 -6.04 -16.14
N ARG A 501 4.13 -6.78 -15.85
CA ARG A 501 4.19 -7.87 -14.86
C ARG A 501 4.99 -9.05 -15.36
N VAL A 502 5.00 -9.29 -16.65
CA VAL A 502 5.68 -10.42 -17.28
C VAL A 502 7.16 -10.11 -17.53
N SER A 503 8.00 -11.12 -17.40
CA SER A 503 9.46 -10.97 -17.58
C SER A 503 9.89 -11.02 -19.05
N SER A 504 9.12 -11.64 -19.95
CA SER A 504 9.45 -11.78 -21.36
C SER A 504 8.21 -11.92 -22.24
N LEU A 505 8.34 -11.68 -23.55
CA LEU A 505 7.28 -11.93 -24.53
C LEU A 505 6.85 -13.41 -24.55
N ASP A 506 7.74 -14.32 -24.23
CA ASP A 506 7.42 -15.76 -24.18
C ASP A 506 6.37 -16.08 -23.11
N GLY A 507 6.41 -15.38 -22.00
CA GLY A 507 5.43 -15.52 -20.92
C GLY A 507 4.15 -14.72 -21.11
N LEU A 508 4.07 -13.86 -22.13
CA LEU A 508 2.90 -13.01 -22.38
C LEU A 508 1.90 -13.69 -23.29
N PHE A 509 0.63 -13.76 -22.85
CA PHE A 509 -0.50 -14.21 -23.62
C PHE A 509 -1.59 -13.11 -23.57
N LEU A 510 -2.11 -12.72 -24.73
CA LEU A 510 -3.22 -11.78 -24.82
C LEU A 510 -4.49 -12.55 -25.13
N VAL A 511 -5.57 -12.22 -24.46
CA VAL A 511 -6.88 -12.90 -24.62
C VAL A 511 -8.00 -11.88 -24.87
N GLY A 512 -9.09 -12.36 -25.46
CA GLY A 512 -10.26 -11.54 -25.76
C GLY A 512 -10.11 -10.68 -27.00
N GLY A 513 -10.55 -9.41 -26.95
CA GLY A 513 -10.48 -8.50 -28.10
C GLY A 513 -9.04 -8.09 -28.44
N MET A 514 -8.78 -7.85 -29.74
CA MET A 514 -7.49 -7.34 -30.20
C MET A 514 -7.19 -5.96 -29.58
N LEU A 515 -5.92 -5.74 -29.23
CA LEU A 515 -5.48 -4.45 -28.70
C LEU A 515 -5.74 -3.34 -29.71
N HIS A 516 -6.53 -2.34 -29.34
CA HIS A 516 -6.65 -1.12 -30.10
C HIS A 516 -5.70 -0.06 -29.52
N PRO A 517 -4.93 0.67 -30.34
CA PRO A 517 -3.97 1.68 -29.84
C PRO A 517 -4.56 2.72 -28.89
N SER A 518 -5.86 3.02 -29.00
CA SER A 518 -6.55 4.02 -28.16
C SER A 518 -6.67 3.62 -26.69
N VAL A 519 -6.48 2.35 -26.32
CA VAL A 519 -6.47 1.91 -24.91
C VAL A 519 -5.09 2.11 -24.25
N VAL A 520 -4.04 2.34 -25.06
CA VAL A 520 -2.70 2.68 -24.57
C VAL A 520 -2.66 4.16 -24.26
N LYS A 521 -2.77 4.50 -22.99
CA LYS A 521 -2.91 5.89 -22.53
C LYS A 521 -1.88 6.24 -21.47
N ALA A 522 -1.27 7.42 -21.61
CA ALA A 522 -0.54 8.09 -20.54
C ALA A 522 -1.24 9.43 -20.22
N HIS A 523 -1.23 9.83 -18.96
CA HIS A 523 -1.82 11.11 -18.56
C HIS A 523 -0.93 12.27 -19.02
N LYS A 524 -1.53 13.32 -19.60
CA LYS A 524 -0.79 14.47 -20.12
C LYS A 524 0.10 15.12 -19.07
N ASP A 525 -0.44 15.37 -17.86
CA ASP A 525 0.31 16.01 -16.78
C ASP A 525 1.54 15.17 -16.37
N VAL A 526 1.46 13.84 -16.48
CA VAL A 526 2.60 12.96 -16.23
C VAL A 526 3.65 13.09 -17.31
N VAL A 527 3.23 13.09 -18.59
CA VAL A 527 4.15 13.30 -19.71
C VAL A 527 4.87 14.64 -19.56
N ASP A 528 4.13 15.71 -19.25
CA ASP A 528 4.68 17.06 -19.04
C ASP A 528 5.65 17.08 -17.84
N TYR A 529 5.29 16.46 -16.70
CA TYR A 529 6.13 16.36 -15.50
C TYR A 529 7.46 15.65 -15.77
N TYR A 530 7.47 14.60 -16.58
CA TYR A 530 8.71 13.91 -16.93
C TYR A 530 9.51 14.64 -18.03
N SER A 531 8.86 15.45 -18.85
CA SER A 531 9.51 16.23 -19.93
C SER A 531 10.23 17.47 -19.40
N THR A 532 9.70 18.13 -18.36
CA THR A 532 10.21 19.40 -17.81
C THR A 532 11.39 19.26 -16.85
N ALA A 533 11.83 18.05 -16.57
CA ALA A 533 12.84 17.79 -15.54
C ALA A 533 14.18 17.32 -16.12
N TYR A 534 14.66 17.96 -17.16
CA TYR A 534 16.04 17.84 -17.67
C TYR A 534 16.71 19.19 -17.71
#